data_80db5950a09b20b0783f97d17e68f782
#
_entry.id   80db5950a09b20b0783f97d17e68f782
#
_cell.length_a   1.000
_cell.length_b   1.000
_cell.length_c   1.000
_cell.angle_alpha   90.00
_cell.angle_beta   90.00
_cell.angle_gamma   90.00
#
_symmetry.space_group_name_H-M   'P 1'
#
loop_
_entity.id
_entity.type
_entity.pdbx_description
1 polymer ?
#
loop_
_entity_poly.entity_id
_entity_poly.type
_entity_poly.pdbx_seq_one_letter_code
_entity_poly.pdbx_strand_id
1 'polypeptide(L)'
;MDLRKKTPKESAETAKLEAEKAELLNDLQRTRADFENFRKQVEIQREQAKKIAQDATILKLLPLIDDMSRAISANPENLAPVAKTLEKTMSDLGLSKIETKEGTEFNPDLHDAISMDESEGEKEVVAEELRPGYLYNGEVLRAAMVRVKRV
;
A
#
# COMPACT_ATOMS: atom_id res chain seq x y z
N MET A 1 -66.64 -21.35 -23.25
CA MET A 1 -65.27 -20.78 -23.20
C MET A 1 -65.41 -19.30 -23.58
N ASP A 2 -65.55 -18.48 -22.56
CA ASP A 2 -65.95 -17.06 -22.73
C ASP A 2 -64.68 -16.20 -22.88
N LEU A 3 -64.23 -16.00 -24.11
CA LEU A 3 -63.14 -15.09 -24.46
C LEU A 3 -63.70 -13.64 -24.42
N ARG A 4 -63.74 -13.03 -23.22
CA ARG A 4 -64.00 -11.63 -23.05
C ARG A 4 -62.96 -10.82 -23.86
N LYS A 5 -63.39 -10.28 -25.00
CA LYS A 5 -62.62 -9.30 -25.76
C LYS A 5 -62.41 -8.06 -24.88
N LYS A 6 -61.13 -7.81 -24.47
CA LYS A 6 -60.74 -6.60 -23.75
C LYS A 6 -61.22 -5.37 -24.53
N THR A 7 -61.81 -4.41 -23.85
CA THR A 7 -62.18 -3.13 -24.45
C THR A 7 -60.95 -2.36 -24.89
N PRO A 8 -61.01 -1.51 -25.92
CA PRO A 8 -59.89 -0.70 -26.37
C PRO A 8 -59.24 0.17 -25.26
N LYS A 9 -60.06 0.58 -24.28
CA LYS A 9 -59.59 1.33 -23.10
C LYS A 9 -58.76 0.49 -22.14
N GLU A 10 -59.17 -0.74 -21.85
CA GLU A 10 -58.43 -1.71 -21.02
C GLU A 10 -57.13 -2.14 -21.69
N SER A 11 -57.10 -2.23 -23.03
CA SER A 11 -55.90 -2.52 -23.80
C SER A 11 -54.85 -1.39 -23.73
N ALA A 12 -55.30 -0.12 -23.78
CA ALA A 12 -54.39 1.04 -23.66
C ALA A 12 -53.84 1.21 -22.24
N GLU A 13 -54.66 0.92 -21.22
CA GLU A 13 -54.24 0.99 -19.81
C GLU A 13 -53.25 -0.13 -19.44
N THR A 14 -53.47 -1.35 -19.93
CA THR A 14 -52.50 -2.45 -19.75
C THR A 14 -51.19 -2.17 -20.46
N ALA A 15 -51.17 -1.62 -21.67
CA ALA A 15 -49.94 -1.24 -22.37
C ALA A 15 -49.15 -0.15 -21.62
N LYS A 16 -49.84 0.83 -21.02
CA LYS A 16 -49.23 1.87 -20.22
C LYS A 16 -48.57 1.30 -18.96
N LEU A 17 -49.29 0.42 -18.25
CA LEU A 17 -48.76 -0.26 -17.07
C LEU A 17 -47.54 -1.19 -17.38
N GLU A 18 -47.58 -1.85 -18.52
CA GLU A 18 -46.44 -2.66 -18.99
C GLU A 18 -45.20 -1.80 -19.30
N ALA A 19 -45.39 -0.63 -19.91
CA ALA A 19 -44.33 0.33 -20.17
C ALA A 19 -43.73 0.88 -18.86
N GLU A 20 -44.57 1.31 -17.91
CA GLU A 20 -44.14 1.77 -16.59
C GLU A 20 -43.37 0.65 -15.81
N LYS A 21 -43.86 -0.57 -15.88
CA LYS A 21 -43.20 -1.73 -15.28
C LYS A 21 -41.81 -1.99 -15.90
N ALA A 22 -41.71 -1.88 -17.22
CA ALA A 22 -40.42 -2.06 -17.92
C ALA A 22 -39.42 -0.97 -17.54
N GLU A 23 -39.86 0.28 -17.42
CA GLU A 23 -39.04 1.39 -16.97
C GLU A 23 -38.57 1.20 -15.54
N LEU A 24 -39.46 0.87 -14.61
CA LEU A 24 -39.13 0.60 -13.21
C LEU A 24 -38.16 -0.61 -13.06
N LEU A 25 -38.33 -1.65 -13.88
CA LEU A 25 -37.40 -2.80 -13.88
C LEU A 25 -36.03 -2.39 -14.36
N ASN A 26 -35.92 -1.54 -15.38
CA ASN A 26 -34.64 -1.03 -15.87
C ASN A 26 -33.96 -0.16 -14.83
N ASP A 27 -34.69 0.75 -14.18
CA ASP A 27 -34.19 1.59 -13.10
C ASP A 27 -33.72 0.75 -11.90
N LEU A 28 -34.46 -0.30 -11.55
CA LEU A 28 -34.08 -1.22 -10.49
C LEU A 28 -32.78 -1.97 -10.83
N GLN A 29 -32.65 -2.45 -12.08
CA GLN A 29 -31.42 -3.12 -12.52
C GLN A 29 -30.22 -2.18 -12.49
N ARG A 30 -30.40 -0.94 -12.95
CA ARG A 30 -29.38 0.10 -12.91
C ARG A 30 -28.97 0.42 -11.47
N THR A 31 -29.96 0.68 -10.60
CA THR A 31 -29.70 0.97 -9.18
C THR A 31 -28.98 -0.17 -8.49
N ARG A 32 -29.32 -1.43 -8.81
CA ARG A 32 -28.63 -2.60 -8.29
C ARG A 32 -27.18 -2.66 -8.74
N ALA A 33 -26.90 -2.41 -10.02
CA ALA A 33 -25.55 -2.38 -10.56
C ALA A 33 -24.72 -1.25 -9.91
N ASP A 34 -25.31 -0.06 -9.76
CA ASP A 34 -24.67 1.07 -9.09
C ASP A 34 -24.35 0.76 -7.62
N PHE A 35 -25.28 0.09 -6.91
CA PHE A 35 -25.05 -0.32 -5.53
C PHE A 35 -23.94 -1.39 -5.40
N GLU A 36 -23.88 -2.36 -6.32
CA GLU A 36 -22.80 -3.35 -6.34
C GLU A 36 -21.43 -2.69 -6.60
N ASN A 37 -21.38 -1.73 -7.52
CA ASN A 37 -20.18 -0.93 -7.77
C ASN A 37 -19.79 -0.09 -6.56
N PHE A 38 -20.75 0.56 -5.93
CA PHE A 38 -20.52 1.32 -4.70
C PHE A 38 -19.95 0.45 -3.57
N ARG A 39 -20.52 -0.73 -3.36
CA ARG A 39 -19.98 -1.68 -2.36
C ARG A 39 -18.53 -2.05 -2.63
N LYS A 40 -18.18 -2.35 -3.89
CA LYS A 40 -16.79 -2.65 -4.27
C LYS A 40 -15.86 -1.48 -3.99
N GLN A 41 -16.29 -0.27 -4.33
CA GLN A 41 -15.51 0.95 -4.08
C GLN A 41 -15.29 1.19 -2.58
N VAL A 42 -16.32 1.01 -1.77
CA VAL A 42 -16.22 1.15 -0.30
C VAL A 42 -15.22 0.13 0.27
N GLU A 43 -15.24 -1.12 -0.19
CA GLU A 43 -14.29 -2.14 0.28
C GLU A 43 -12.84 -1.78 -0.08
N ILE A 44 -12.59 -1.36 -1.33
CA ILE A 44 -11.27 -0.89 -1.76
C ILE A 44 -10.79 0.29 -0.89
N GLN A 45 -11.67 1.27 -0.64
CA GLN A 45 -11.34 2.43 0.19
C GLN A 45 -11.03 2.04 1.64
N ARG A 46 -11.76 1.07 2.20
CA ARG A 46 -11.50 0.55 3.55
C ARG A 46 -10.13 -0.10 3.66
N GLU A 47 -9.78 -0.96 2.69
CA GLU A 47 -8.46 -1.61 2.67
C GLU A 47 -7.33 -0.58 2.48
N GLN A 48 -7.51 0.41 1.62
CA GLN A 48 -6.54 1.50 1.45
C GLN A 48 -6.38 2.32 2.74
N ALA A 49 -7.48 2.70 3.38
CA ALA A 49 -7.44 3.45 4.64
C ALA A 49 -6.74 2.66 5.76
N LYS A 50 -7.01 1.35 5.84
CA LYS A 50 -6.33 0.45 6.78
C LYS A 50 -4.82 0.41 6.54
N LYS A 51 -4.41 0.23 5.27
CA LYS A 51 -3.00 0.22 4.88
C LYS A 51 -2.31 1.54 5.26
N ILE A 52 -2.89 2.68 4.88
CA ILE A 52 -2.34 4.01 5.21
C ILE A 52 -2.19 4.19 6.72
N ALA A 53 -3.18 3.75 7.51
CA ALA A 53 -3.11 3.87 8.97
C ALA A 53 -2.01 2.98 9.57
N GLN A 54 -1.81 1.77 9.03
CA GLN A 54 -0.72 0.87 9.44
C GLN A 54 0.64 1.48 9.10
N ASP A 55 0.84 1.91 7.86
CA ASP A 55 2.08 2.55 7.39
C ASP A 55 2.42 3.78 8.25
N ALA A 56 1.45 4.65 8.50
CA ALA A 56 1.63 5.83 9.33
C ALA A 56 2.01 5.50 10.79
N THR A 57 1.49 4.41 11.34
CA THR A 57 1.83 3.95 12.69
C THR A 57 3.26 3.45 12.75
N ILE A 58 3.67 2.63 11.79
CA ILE A 58 5.03 2.09 11.73
C ILE A 58 6.04 3.21 11.47
N LEU A 59 5.74 4.15 10.56
CA LEU A 59 6.60 5.31 10.32
C LEU A 59 6.90 6.12 11.58
N LYS A 60 5.94 6.24 12.48
CA LYS A 60 6.14 6.91 13.80
C LYS A 60 7.02 6.11 14.76
N LEU A 61 7.13 4.80 14.57
CA LEU A 61 8.01 3.94 15.38
C LEU A 61 9.44 3.86 14.83
N LEU A 62 9.67 4.17 13.54
CA LEU A 62 10.99 4.07 12.94
C LEU A 62 12.08 4.86 13.67
N PRO A 63 11.88 6.06 14.19
CA PRO A 63 12.91 6.75 14.97
C PRO A 63 13.41 5.94 16.18
N LEU A 64 12.48 5.27 16.88
CA LEU A 64 12.85 4.41 18.01
C LEU A 64 13.68 3.20 17.54
N ILE A 65 13.28 2.59 16.42
CA ILE A 65 14.01 1.46 15.82
C ILE A 65 15.41 1.92 15.38
N ASP A 66 15.53 3.10 14.78
CA ASP A 66 16.83 3.68 14.37
C ASP A 66 17.74 3.90 15.59
N ASP A 67 17.21 4.48 16.68
CA ASP A 67 17.98 4.74 17.91
C ASP A 67 18.40 3.44 18.60
N MET A 68 17.52 2.44 18.65
CA MET A 68 17.86 1.11 19.18
C MET A 68 18.94 0.45 18.32
N SER A 69 18.83 0.50 17.00
CA SER A 69 19.84 -0.06 16.08
C SER A 69 21.20 0.62 16.26
N ARG A 70 21.21 1.93 16.46
CA ARG A 70 22.43 2.70 16.73
C ARG A 70 23.03 2.34 18.08
N ALA A 71 22.23 2.19 19.13
CA ALA A 71 22.70 1.77 20.44
C ALA A 71 23.27 0.35 20.43
N ILE A 72 22.65 -0.58 19.70
CA ILE A 72 23.12 -1.94 19.49
C ILE A 72 24.48 -1.93 18.78
N SER A 73 24.61 -1.14 17.71
CA SER A 73 25.87 -1.03 16.95
C SER A 73 27.01 -0.46 17.80
N ALA A 74 26.71 0.44 18.74
CA ALA A 74 27.69 1.01 19.67
C ALA A 74 28.12 0.02 20.78
N ASN A 75 27.26 -0.92 21.19
CA ASN A 75 27.53 -1.89 22.27
C ASN A 75 27.02 -3.29 21.93
N PRO A 76 27.54 -3.94 20.91
CA PRO A 76 26.98 -5.19 20.37
C PRO A 76 26.99 -6.35 21.38
N GLU A 77 28.05 -6.45 22.22
CA GLU A 77 28.19 -7.54 23.19
C GLU A 77 27.12 -7.44 24.33
N ASN A 78 26.87 -6.25 24.85
CA ASN A 78 25.95 -6.05 25.96
C ASN A 78 24.50 -6.04 25.52
N LEU A 79 24.22 -5.68 24.26
CA LEU A 79 22.86 -5.52 23.70
C LEU A 79 22.46 -6.66 22.74
N ALA A 80 23.24 -7.74 22.69
CA ALA A 80 22.92 -8.89 21.83
C ALA A 80 21.51 -9.47 22.06
N PRO A 81 20.98 -9.60 23.31
CA PRO A 81 19.60 -10.03 23.52
C PRO A 81 18.56 -9.05 22.95
N VAL A 82 18.84 -7.74 23.06
CA VAL A 82 17.97 -6.67 22.55
C VAL A 82 17.95 -6.70 21.02
N ALA A 83 19.12 -6.90 20.38
CA ALA A 83 19.26 -7.04 18.94
C ALA A 83 18.36 -8.17 18.40
N LYS A 84 18.43 -9.36 19.00
CA LYS A 84 17.60 -10.51 18.61
C LYS A 84 16.09 -10.23 18.76
N THR A 85 15.73 -9.55 19.86
CA THR A 85 14.31 -9.20 20.09
C THR A 85 13.84 -8.19 19.08
N LEU A 86 14.67 -7.18 18.77
CA LEU A 86 14.34 -6.16 17.78
C LEU A 86 14.16 -6.79 16.39
N GLU A 87 15.12 -7.59 15.93
CA GLU A 87 15.06 -8.28 14.64
C GLU A 87 13.82 -9.16 14.52
N LYS A 88 13.53 -9.95 15.57
CA LYS A 88 12.33 -10.78 15.60
C LYS A 88 11.05 -9.94 15.52
N THR A 89 10.96 -8.88 16.33
CA THR A 89 9.78 -8.00 16.32
C THR A 89 9.58 -7.32 14.97
N MET A 90 10.66 -6.86 14.34
CA MET A 90 10.60 -6.29 12.99
C MET A 90 10.09 -7.31 11.98
N SER A 91 10.65 -8.53 12.02
CA SER A 91 10.20 -9.62 11.14
C SER A 91 8.73 -9.99 11.35
N ASP A 92 8.28 -10.11 12.61
CA ASP A 92 6.89 -10.41 12.96
C ASP A 92 5.93 -9.29 12.50
N LEU A 93 6.40 -8.06 12.46
CA LEU A 93 5.66 -6.90 11.92
C LEU A 93 5.69 -6.82 10.38
N GLY A 94 6.47 -7.65 9.70
CA GLY A 94 6.67 -7.55 8.25
C GLY A 94 7.62 -6.43 7.83
N LEU A 95 8.43 -5.90 8.76
CA LEU A 95 9.47 -4.92 8.51
C LEU A 95 10.79 -5.61 8.16
N SER A 96 11.43 -5.17 7.07
CA SER A 96 12.79 -5.57 6.72
C SER A 96 13.63 -4.35 6.40
N LYS A 97 14.91 -4.40 6.82
CA LYS A 97 15.87 -3.33 6.51
C LYS A 97 16.31 -3.45 5.04
N ILE A 98 16.39 -2.30 4.36
CA ILE A 98 16.96 -2.22 3.01
C ILE A 98 18.47 -2.45 3.12
N GLU A 99 19.04 -3.24 2.22
CA GLU A 99 20.46 -3.51 2.19
C GLU A 99 21.25 -2.30 1.66
N THR A 100 22.18 -1.81 2.49
CA THR A 100 22.96 -0.60 2.22
C THR A 100 24.43 -0.79 2.56
N LYS A 101 24.93 -2.04 2.43
CA LYS A 101 26.34 -2.31 2.64
C LYS A 101 27.18 -1.54 1.62
N GLU A 102 28.39 -1.14 2.03
CA GLU A 102 29.34 -0.50 1.11
C GLU A 102 29.57 -1.39 -0.12
N GLY A 103 29.46 -0.78 -1.31
CA GLY A 103 29.57 -1.47 -2.59
C GLY A 103 28.25 -2.04 -3.13
N THR A 104 27.14 -1.96 -2.37
CA THR A 104 25.80 -2.29 -2.91
C THR A 104 25.47 -1.35 -4.05
N GLU A 105 24.97 -1.87 -5.16
CA GLU A 105 24.54 -1.07 -6.31
C GLU A 105 23.44 -0.09 -5.91
N PHE A 106 23.60 1.17 -6.34
CA PHE A 106 22.58 2.18 -6.06
C PHE A 106 21.29 1.89 -6.83
N ASN A 107 20.17 1.85 -6.11
CA ASN A 107 18.85 1.67 -6.68
C ASN A 107 17.95 2.86 -6.26
N PRO A 108 17.50 3.69 -7.20
CA PRO A 108 16.65 4.86 -6.89
C PRO A 108 15.31 4.52 -6.23
N ASP A 109 14.79 3.29 -6.43
CA ASP A 109 13.54 2.86 -5.81
C ASP A 109 13.70 2.53 -4.31
N LEU A 110 14.92 2.22 -3.87
CA LEU A 110 15.23 1.79 -2.50
C LEU A 110 16.07 2.81 -1.73
N HIS A 111 16.88 3.61 -2.46
CA HIS A 111 17.91 4.46 -1.90
C HIS A 111 17.65 5.93 -2.28
N ASP A 112 17.84 6.81 -1.31
CA ASP A 112 17.82 8.26 -1.48
C ASP A 112 19.27 8.79 -1.36
N ALA A 113 19.87 9.20 -2.49
CA ALA A 113 21.24 9.70 -2.54
C ALA A 113 21.30 11.14 -2.06
N ILE A 114 21.87 11.39 -0.88
CA ILE A 114 22.01 12.74 -0.31
C ILE A 114 23.27 13.44 -0.79
N SER A 115 24.32 12.68 -1.02
CA SER A 115 25.60 13.19 -1.55
C SER A 115 26.32 12.14 -2.37
N MET A 116 27.20 12.62 -3.26
CA MET A 116 28.07 11.79 -4.09
C MET A 116 29.50 12.15 -3.77
N ASP A 117 30.31 11.13 -3.53
CA ASP A 117 31.76 11.32 -3.37
C ASP A 117 32.40 11.62 -4.74
N GLU A 118 33.42 12.46 -4.76
CA GLU A 118 34.24 12.71 -5.95
C GLU A 118 35.08 11.46 -6.25
N SER A 119 34.56 10.59 -7.08
CA SER A 119 35.22 9.35 -7.52
C SER A 119 34.95 9.12 -9.01
N GLU A 120 35.91 8.55 -9.70
CA GLU A 120 35.83 8.20 -11.12
C GLU A 120 35.29 6.76 -11.25
N GLY A 121 34.36 6.52 -12.18
CA GLY A 121 33.78 5.23 -12.45
C GLY A 121 32.47 5.32 -13.21
N GLU A 122 32.00 4.18 -13.71
CA GLU A 122 30.76 4.11 -14.48
C GLU A 122 29.56 3.63 -13.64
N LYS A 123 29.82 2.97 -12.52
CA LYS A 123 28.78 2.39 -11.66
C LYS A 123 28.63 3.18 -10.36
N GLU A 124 27.41 3.49 -10.02
CA GLU A 124 27.07 4.12 -8.76
C GLU A 124 26.76 3.06 -7.70
N VAL A 125 27.51 3.11 -6.60
CA VAL A 125 27.37 2.21 -5.47
C VAL A 125 27.23 2.96 -4.17
N VAL A 126 26.62 2.33 -3.18
CA VAL A 126 26.52 2.87 -1.82
C VAL A 126 27.94 2.98 -1.22
N ALA A 127 28.31 4.16 -0.79
CA ALA A 127 29.55 4.42 -0.05
C ALA A 127 29.29 4.29 1.47
N GLU A 128 28.20 4.88 1.95
CA GLU A 128 27.84 4.88 3.37
C GLU A 128 26.33 5.01 3.57
N GLU A 129 25.78 4.28 4.55
CA GLU A 129 24.42 4.48 5.03
C GLU A 129 24.39 5.64 6.03
N LEU A 130 23.65 6.70 5.69
CA LEU A 130 23.43 7.85 6.58
C LEU A 130 22.19 7.64 7.46
N ARG A 131 21.18 6.97 6.91
CA ARG A 131 19.96 6.61 7.62
C ARG A 131 19.39 5.31 7.05
N PRO A 132 19.05 4.33 7.88
CA PRO A 132 18.52 3.06 7.40
C PRO A 132 17.17 3.23 6.71
N GLY A 133 16.97 2.48 5.63
CA GLY A 133 15.69 2.34 4.93
C GLY A 133 14.96 1.07 5.38
N TYR A 134 13.64 1.07 5.21
CA TYR A 134 12.80 -0.08 5.58
C TYR A 134 11.75 -0.37 4.54
N LEU A 135 11.54 -1.67 4.31
CA LEU A 135 10.40 -2.21 3.59
C LEU A 135 9.35 -2.66 4.61
N TYR A 136 8.09 -2.46 4.29
CA TYR A 136 6.96 -3.00 5.03
C TYR A 136 6.12 -3.88 4.11
N ASN A 137 6.02 -5.18 4.44
CA ASN A 137 5.37 -6.19 3.60
C ASN A 137 5.88 -6.19 2.14
N GLY A 138 7.17 -5.91 1.93
CA GLY A 138 7.81 -5.88 0.61
C GLY A 138 7.69 -4.54 -0.15
N GLU A 139 6.96 -3.58 0.37
CA GLU A 139 6.87 -2.23 -0.20
C GLU A 139 7.78 -1.24 0.55
N VAL A 140 8.32 -0.26 -0.16
CA VAL A 140 9.19 0.76 0.45
C VAL A 140 8.38 1.66 1.37
N LEU A 141 8.61 1.53 2.69
CA LEU A 141 8.02 2.41 3.68
C LEU A 141 8.85 3.69 3.86
N ARG A 142 10.19 3.54 3.82
CA ARG A 142 11.16 4.63 3.87
C ARG A 142 12.41 4.21 3.12
N ALA A 143 12.81 4.98 2.12
CA ALA A 143 14.07 4.78 1.42
C ALA A 143 15.27 4.95 2.37
N ALA A 144 16.34 4.23 2.10
CA ALA A 144 17.59 4.41 2.83
C ALA A 144 18.30 5.68 2.34
N MET A 145 18.69 6.56 3.24
CA MET A 145 19.49 7.72 2.89
C MET A 145 20.97 7.30 2.85
N VAL A 146 21.56 7.44 1.70
CA VAL A 146 22.92 6.96 1.44
C VAL A 146 23.80 8.05 0.83
N ARG A 147 25.10 7.91 1.06
CA ARG A 147 26.14 8.56 0.26
C ARG A 147 26.55 7.58 -0.83
N VAL A 148 26.70 8.06 -2.05
CA VAL A 148 27.02 7.27 -3.24
C VAL A 148 28.43 7.60 -3.71
N LYS A 149 29.15 6.63 -4.24
CA LYS A 149 30.42 6.81 -4.96
C LYS A 149 30.36 6.10 -6.30
N ARG A 150 31.23 6.51 -7.24
CA ARG A 150 31.42 5.81 -8.51
C ARG A 150 32.60 4.87 -8.42
N VAL A 151 32.46 3.68 -9.02
CA VAL A 151 33.49 2.63 -9.09
C VAL A 151 33.58 2.06 -10.50
#